data_ce277aa899e5cfb2a25b52b6f07c5766
#
_entry.id   ce277aa899e5cfb2a25b52b6f07c5766
#
_cell.length_a   1.000
_cell.length_b   1.000
_cell.length_c   1.000
_cell.angle_alpha   90.00
_cell.angle_beta   90.00
_cell.angle_gamma   90.00
#
_symmetry.space_group_name_H-M   'P 1'
#
loop_
_entity.id
_entity.type
_entity.pdbx_description
1 polymer ?
#
loop_
_entity_poly.entity_id
_entity_poly.type
_entity_poly.pdbx_seq_one_letter_code
_entity_poly.pdbx_strand_id
1 'polypeptide(L)'
;MIRFLYIDLFCGAGGTSTGVEAARLHGEQVAKVIACVNHDANAIASHAANHPDALHFVEDIRTLNLDRLLAHVEVSRKQYPAARVVLWASLECTNFSIAKGGQSRDADSRTLAEHLFRYIDALRPDYIQIENVKEFMTWGPLAVKVVEASHGHGAYCPLKIKTVGQGKHKR
;
A
#
# COMPACT_ATOMS: atom_id res chain seq x y z
N MET A 1 -12.68 -9.32 -22.60
CA MET A 1 -11.69 -10.32 -22.08
C MET A 1 -10.87 -9.70 -20.95
N ILE A 2 -10.83 -10.34 -19.76
CA ILE A 2 -10.04 -9.84 -18.61
C ILE A 2 -8.54 -9.93 -18.93
N ARG A 3 -7.85 -8.81 -18.74
CA ARG A 3 -6.39 -8.63 -18.98
C ARG A 3 -5.61 -8.39 -17.69
N PHE A 4 -6.29 -7.91 -16.64
CA PHE A 4 -5.65 -7.56 -15.38
C PHE A 4 -6.44 -8.12 -14.20
N LEU A 5 -5.73 -8.72 -13.27
CA LEU A 5 -6.24 -9.23 -11.99
C LEU A 5 -5.62 -8.38 -10.87
N TYR A 6 -6.45 -7.64 -10.17
CA TYR A 6 -6.00 -6.72 -9.12
C TYR A 6 -6.11 -7.36 -7.73
N ILE A 7 -5.07 -7.18 -6.95
CA ILE A 7 -5.04 -7.40 -5.50
C ILE A 7 -4.92 -6.02 -4.89
N ASP A 8 -5.95 -5.59 -4.13
CA ASP A 8 -6.07 -4.24 -3.59
C ASP A 8 -5.72 -4.25 -2.10
N LEU A 9 -4.51 -3.80 -1.77
CA LEU A 9 -4.05 -3.63 -0.38
C LEU A 9 -4.42 -2.24 0.13
N PHE A 10 -4.88 -2.15 1.37
CA PHE A 10 -5.46 -0.95 1.97
C PHE A 10 -6.72 -0.47 1.23
N CYS A 11 -7.54 -1.40 0.76
CA CYS A 11 -8.62 -1.16 -0.19
C CYS A 11 -9.71 -0.16 0.29
N GLY A 12 -9.74 0.19 1.58
CA GLY A 12 -10.79 1.04 2.12
C GLY A 12 -12.19 0.51 1.78
N ALA A 13 -13.11 1.39 1.46
CA ALA A 13 -14.46 1.03 1.05
C ALA A 13 -14.60 0.63 -0.45
N GLY A 14 -13.49 0.55 -1.20
CA GLY A 14 -13.48 0.04 -2.57
C GLY A 14 -13.48 1.10 -3.69
N GLY A 15 -13.01 2.32 -3.41
CA GLY A 15 -12.93 3.37 -4.44
C GLY A 15 -12.06 2.97 -5.63
N THR A 16 -10.85 2.50 -5.39
CA THR A 16 -9.95 1.97 -6.42
C THR A 16 -10.56 0.76 -7.12
N SER A 17 -11.06 -0.20 -6.36
CA SER A 17 -11.68 -1.42 -6.89
C SER A 17 -12.86 -1.11 -7.84
N THR A 18 -13.69 -0.12 -7.50
CA THR A 18 -14.77 0.35 -8.38
C THR A 18 -14.24 0.89 -9.70
N GLY A 19 -13.18 1.73 -9.65
CA GLY A 19 -12.53 2.24 -10.86
C GLY A 19 -11.92 1.15 -11.72
N VAL A 20 -11.24 0.17 -11.11
CA VAL A 20 -10.66 -0.99 -11.78
C VAL A 20 -11.73 -1.79 -12.50
N GLU A 21 -12.83 -2.14 -11.83
CA GLU A 21 -13.89 -2.96 -12.42
C GLU A 21 -14.76 -2.18 -13.43
N ALA A 22 -14.74 -0.85 -13.37
CA ALA A 22 -15.35 0.00 -14.41
C ALA A 22 -14.50 0.10 -15.67
N ALA A 23 -13.22 -0.31 -15.65
CA ALA A 23 -12.31 -0.18 -16.79
C ALA A 23 -12.80 -0.98 -18.01
N ARG A 24 -12.89 -0.33 -19.16
CA ARG A 24 -13.34 -0.93 -20.42
C ARG A 24 -12.34 -0.63 -21.54
N LEU A 25 -12.17 -1.61 -22.42
CA LEU A 25 -11.46 -1.43 -23.68
C LEU A 25 -12.36 -1.95 -24.80
N HIS A 26 -12.68 -1.12 -25.76
CA HIS A 26 -13.66 -1.41 -26.82
C HIS A 26 -15.02 -1.91 -26.29
N GLY A 27 -15.46 -1.33 -25.14
CA GLY A 27 -16.72 -1.70 -24.48
C GLY A 27 -16.68 -2.93 -23.57
N GLU A 28 -15.62 -3.73 -23.63
CA GLU A 28 -15.45 -4.92 -22.78
C GLU A 28 -14.70 -4.61 -21.49
N GLN A 29 -15.13 -5.23 -20.40
CA GLN A 29 -14.38 -5.19 -19.13
C GLN A 29 -13.01 -5.83 -19.28
N VAL A 30 -11.97 -5.15 -18.82
CA VAL A 30 -10.57 -5.61 -18.97
C VAL A 30 -9.86 -5.89 -17.67
N ALA A 31 -10.42 -5.48 -16.53
CA ALA A 31 -9.81 -5.66 -15.23
C ALA A 31 -10.82 -6.21 -14.22
N LYS A 32 -10.35 -7.03 -13.28
CA LYS A 32 -11.13 -7.60 -12.19
C LYS A 32 -10.34 -7.52 -10.90
N VAL A 33 -11.01 -7.14 -9.82
CA VAL A 33 -10.44 -7.23 -8.47
C VAL A 33 -10.69 -8.65 -7.96
N ILE A 34 -9.62 -9.35 -7.62
CA ILE A 34 -9.71 -10.75 -7.17
C ILE A 34 -9.55 -10.89 -5.65
N ALA A 35 -8.85 -9.95 -5.01
CA ALA A 35 -8.70 -9.95 -3.56
C ALA A 35 -8.49 -8.53 -3.04
N CYS A 36 -8.88 -8.30 -1.78
CA CYS A 36 -8.65 -7.05 -1.08
C CYS A 36 -8.32 -7.29 0.39
N VAL A 37 -7.53 -6.39 0.95
CA VAL A 37 -7.07 -6.45 2.35
C VAL A 37 -7.25 -5.08 2.99
N ASN A 38 -7.88 -5.05 4.15
CA ASN A 38 -7.92 -3.88 5.02
C ASN A 38 -8.10 -4.34 6.47
N HIS A 39 -7.54 -3.61 7.43
CA HIS A 39 -7.69 -3.92 8.86
C HIS A 39 -9.05 -3.46 9.44
N ASP A 40 -9.73 -2.51 8.77
CA ASP A 40 -11.04 -2.00 9.19
C ASP A 40 -12.17 -2.89 8.66
N ALA A 41 -12.89 -3.53 9.60
CA ALA A 41 -14.02 -4.40 9.29
C ALA A 41 -15.17 -3.67 8.57
N ASN A 42 -15.43 -2.39 8.90
CA ASN A 42 -16.49 -1.60 8.24
C ASN A 42 -16.12 -1.29 6.78
N ALA A 43 -14.84 -0.97 6.55
CA ALA A 43 -14.33 -0.78 5.19
C ALA A 43 -14.51 -2.06 4.35
N ILE A 44 -14.12 -3.21 4.89
CA ILE A 44 -14.30 -4.51 4.22
C ILE A 44 -15.77 -4.86 4.02
N ALA A 45 -16.65 -4.59 4.98
CA ALA A 45 -18.09 -4.84 4.79
C ALA A 45 -18.67 -4.00 3.65
N SER A 46 -18.28 -2.71 3.54
CA SER A 46 -18.67 -1.84 2.43
C SER A 46 -18.09 -2.33 1.11
N HIS A 47 -16.81 -2.72 1.10
CA HIS A 47 -16.15 -3.27 -0.08
C HIS A 47 -16.85 -4.55 -0.58
N ALA A 48 -17.15 -5.48 0.34
CA ALA A 48 -17.81 -6.74 0.00
C ALA A 48 -19.22 -6.55 -0.58
N ALA A 49 -19.95 -5.55 -0.12
CA ALA A 49 -21.26 -5.22 -0.66
C ALA A 49 -21.20 -4.75 -2.13
N ASN A 50 -20.12 -4.07 -2.52
CA ASN A 50 -19.94 -3.54 -3.87
C ASN A 50 -19.15 -4.48 -4.79
N HIS A 51 -18.29 -5.33 -4.23
CA HIS A 51 -17.40 -6.24 -4.96
C HIS A 51 -17.48 -7.67 -4.40
N PRO A 52 -18.66 -8.33 -4.47
CA PRO A 52 -18.90 -9.62 -3.81
C PRO A 52 -18.05 -10.77 -4.36
N ASP A 53 -17.53 -10.64 -5.57
CA ASP A 53 -16.70 -11.67 -6.22
C ASP A 53 -15.22 -11.66 -5.74
N ALA A 54 -14.78 -10.61 -5.06
CA ALA A 54 -13.42 -10.52 -4.56
C ALA A 54 -13.26 -11.31 -3.25
N LEU A 55 -12.07 -11.86 -3.02
CA LEU A 55 -11.72 -12.46 -1.74
C LEU A 55 -11.37 -11.35 -0.73
N HIS A 56 -12.05 -11.33 0.42
CA HIS A 56 -11.91 -10.29 1.43
C HIS A 56 -11.12 -10.77 2.65
N PHE A 57 -10.23 -9.87 3.15
CA PHE A 57 -9.48 -10.07 4.38
C PHE A 57 -9.65 -8.86 5.30
N VAL A 58 -10.19 -9.10 6.51
CA VAL A 58 -10.21 -8.14 7.63
C VAL A 58 -8.95 -8.37 8.45
N GLU A 59 -7.81 -7.94 7.95
CA GLU A 59 -6.51 -8.31 8.50
C GLU A 59 -5.50 -7.15 8.37
N ASP A 60 -4.54 -7.15 9.29
CA ASP A 60 -3.38 -6.27 9.17
C ASP A 60 -2.40 -6.83 8.12
N ILE A 61 -1.99 -6.01 7.17
CA ILE A 61 -1.06 -6.43 6.11
C ILE A 61 0.28 -6.95 6.65
N ARG A 62 0.66 -6.54 7.87
CA ARG A 62 1.91 -6.95 8.52
C ARG A 62 1.88 -8.43 8.93
N THR A 63 0.72 -8.93 9.34
CA THR A 63 0.54 -10.23 9.97
C THR A 63 -0.31 -11.22 9.18
N LEU A 64 -1.03 -10.77 8.15
CA LEU A 64 -1.87 -11.64 7.32
C LEU A 64 -1.11 -12.90 6.87
N ASN A 65 -1.68 -14.10 7.15
CA ASN A 65 -1.20 -15.33 6.53
C ASN A 65 -1.56 -15.34 5.04
N LEU A 66 -0.55 -15.46 4.18
CA LEU A 66 -0.71 -15.34 2.73
C LEU A 66 -1.22 -16.61 2.05
N ASP A 67 -1.27 -17.76 2.73
CA ASP A 67 -1.58 -19.06 2.09
C ASP A 67 -2.92 -19.03 1.34
N ARG A 68 -3.97 -18.50 1.98
CA ARG A 68 -5.30 -18.39 1.36
C ARG A 68 -5.30 -17.41 0.17
N LEU A 69 -4.56 -16.31 0.28
CA LEU A 69 -4.41 -15.35 -0.81
C LEU A 69 -3.66 -15.98 -1.99
N LEU A 70 -2.55 -16.66 -1.72
CA LEU A 70 -1.75 -17.34 -2.74
C LEU A 70 -2.57 -18.41 -3.48
N ALA A 71 -3.28 -19.25 -2.75
CA ALA A 71 -4.14 -20.28 -3.34
C ALA A 71 -5.21 -19.66 -4.25
N HIS A 72 -5.83 -18.54 -3.83
CA HIS A 72 -6.84 -17.84 -4.63
C HIS A 72 -6.24 -17.21 -5.90
N VAL A 73 -5.05 -16.62 -5.80
CA VAL A 73 -4.33 -16.06 -6.97
C VAL A 73 -4.00 -17.14 -7.98
N GLU A 74 -3.55 -18.31 -7.51
CA GLU A 74 -3.28 -19.45 -8.40
C GLU A 74 -4.52 -19.95 -9.15
N VAL A 75 -5.67 -20.03 -8.46
CA VAL A 75 -6.96 -20.33 -9.10
C VAL A 75 -7.32 -19.27 -10.13
N SER A 76 -7.16 -18.00 -9.79
CA SER A 76 -7.46 -16.88 -10.69
C SER A 76 -6.55 -16.86 -11.92
N ARG A 77 -5.26 -17.15 -11.76
CA ARG A 77 -4.31 -17.28 -12.89
C ARG A 77 -4.72 -18.42 -13.85
N LYS A 78 -5.21 -19.54 -13.32
CA LYS A 78 -5.71 -20.65 -14.16
C LYS A 78 -6.99 -20.27 -14.90
N GLN A 79 -7.87 -19.53 -14.25
CA GLN A 79 -9.12 -19.06 -14.87
C GLN A 79 -8.88 -17.99 -15.95
N TYR A 80 -7.85 -17.15 -15.77
CA TYR A 80 -7.50 -16.04 -16.68
C TYR A 80 -6.03 -16.11 -17.11
N PRO A 81 -5.64 -17.13 -17.89
CA PRO A 81 -4.21 -17.43 -18.14
C PRO A 81 -3.45 -16.36 -18.91
N ALA A 82 -4.15 -15.48 -19.63
CA ALA A 82 -3.56 -14.34 -20.34
C ALA A 82 -3.53 -13.04 -19.51
N ALA A 83 -4.16 -13.04 -18.32
CA ALA A 83 -4.23 -11.86 -17.49
C ALA A 83 -2.94 -11.65 -16.69
N ARG A 84 -2.59 -10.38 -16.46
CA ARG A 84 -1.47 -9.95 -15.62
C ARG A 84 -1.95 -9.64 -14.21
N VAL A 85 -1.18 -10.04 -13.22
CA VAL A 85 -1.47 -9.75 -11.81
C VAL A 85 -0.89 -8.40 -11.46
N VAL A 86 -1.73 -7.54 -10.90
CA VAL A 86 -1.39 -6.21 -10.41
C VAL A 86 -1.55 -6.17 -8.91
N LEU A 87 -0.49 -5.84 -8.20
CA LEU A 87 -0.54 -5.52 -6.78
C LEU A 87 -0.73 -4.01 -6.64
N TRP A 88 -1.90 -3.60 -6.17
CA TRP A 88 -2.22 -2.21 -5.86
C TRP A 88 -2.10 -1.99 -4.35
N ALA A 89 -1.51 -0.87 -3.94
CA ALA A 89 -1.40 -0.48 -2.54
C ALA A 89 -1.63 1.02 -2.37
N SER A 90 -2.72 1.38 -1.68
CA SER A 90 -3.01 2.76 -1.23
C SER A 90 -2.55 2.90 0.22
N LEU A 91 -1.25 3.14 0.40
CA LEU A 91 -0.62 3.18 1.72
C LEU A 91 -1.14 4.35 2.56
N GLU A 92 -1.30 4.14 3.86
CA GLU A 92 -1.66 5.22 4.77
C GLU A 92 -0.67 6.38 4.72
N CYS A 93 -1.17 7.58 4.40
CA CYS A 93 -0.38 8.79 4.25
C CYS A 93 -0.18 9.58 5.56
N THR A 94 -0.65 9.06 6.69
CA THR A 94 -0.69 9.80 7.98
C THR A 94 0.67 10.32 8.44
N ASN A 95 1.77 9.67 8.04
CA ASN A 95 3.14 10.11 8.34
C ASN A 95 3.73 11.11 7.35
N PHE A 96 3.17 11.20 6.17
CA PHE A 96 3.70 12.02 5.08
C PHE A 96 2.86 13.28 4.85
N SER A 97 1.58 13.25 5.21
CA SER A 97 0.67 14.37 5.01
C SER A 97 1.00 15.57 5.93
N ILE A 98 1.05 16.75 5.35
CA ILE A 98 1.22 18.05 6.05
C ILE A 98 -0.02 18.40 6.88
N ALA A 99 -1.16 17.76 6.62
CA ALA A 99 -2.46 18.06 7.24
C ALA A 99 -2.50 17.85 8.77
N LYS A 100 -1.54 17.15 9.36
CA LYS A 100 -1.48 16.86 10.81
C LYS A 100 -0.85 17.95 11.68
N GLY A 101 -0.60 19.15 11.18
CA GLY A 101 -0.22 20.30 12.02
C GLY A 101 1.04 20.11 12.87
N GLY A 102 2.03 19.31 12.41
CA GLY A 102 3.33 19.18 13.10
C GLY A 102 3.36 18.21 14.29
N GLN A 103 2.34 17.39 14.50
CA GLN A 103 2.37 16.33 15.52
C GLN A 103 3.41 15.24 15.22
N SER A 104 3.90 14.60 16.26
CA SER A 104 4.86 13.49 16.21
C SER A 104 4.37 12.43 15.21
N ARG A 105 5.24 12.07 14.28
CA ARG A 105 4.97 11.06 13.24
C ARG A 105 5.06 9.68 13.87
N ASP A 106 4.03 8.88 13.64
CA ASP A 106 4.04 7.48 14.03
C ASP A 106 5.06 6.72 13.17
N ALA A 107 6.08 6.16 13.82
CA ALA A 107 7.12 5.40 13.13
C ALA A 107 6.55 4.15 12.45
N ASP A 108 5.53 3.53 13.04
CA ASP A 108 4.92 2.30 12.52
C ASP A 108 4.24 2.50 11.18
N SER A 109 3.47 3.58 10.99
CA SER A 109 2.85 3.85 9.69
C SER A 109 3.87 4.15 8.59
N ARG A 110 5.09 4.57 8.94
CA ARG A 110 6.17 4.76 7.97
C ARG A 110 6.72 3.41 7.46
N THR A 111 6.70 2.39 8.31
CA THR A 111 7.21 1.05 7.95
C THR A 111 6.23 0.22 7.14
N LEU A 112 4.95 0.65 7.03
CA LEU A 112 3.93 -0.10 6.27
C LEU A 112 4.35 -0.39 4.83
N ALA A 113 5.10 0.53 4.19
CA ALA A 113 5.61 0.31 2.84
C ALA A 113 6.61 -0.85 2.75
N GLU A 114 7.37 -1.13 3.82
CA GLU A 114 8.32 -2.26 3.88
C GLU A 114 7.59 -3.60 3.86
N HIS A 115 6.39 -3.65 4.43
CA HIS A 115 5.60 -4.88 4.44
C HIS A 115 5.06 -5.27 3.05
N LEU A 116 5.08 -4.37 2.05
CA LEU A 116 4.75 -4.73 0.67
C LEU A 116 5.71 -5.77 0.10
N PHE A 117 6.98 -5.77 0.53
CA PHE A 117 7.98 -6.71 -0.01
C PHE A 117 7.58 -8.17 0.20
N ARG A 118 6.97 -8.51 1.35
CA ARG A 118 6.49 -9.88 1.59
C ARG A 118 5.41 -10.32 0.60
N TYR A 119 4.53 -9.38 0.18
CA TYR A 119 3.51 -9.64 -0.84
C TYR A 119 4.13 -9.76 -2.23
N ILE A 120 5.08 -8.89 -2.55
CA ILE A 120 5.79 -8.91 -3.83
C ILE A 120 6.54 -10.23 -4.00
N ASP A 121 7.27 -10.65 -2.97
CA ASP A 121 8.05 -11.90 -2.99
C ASP A 121 7.16 -13.15 -3.10
N ALA A 122 6.03 -13.16 -2.39
CA ALA A 122 5.13 -14.29 -2.36
C ALA A 122 4.24 -14.38 -3.62
N LEU A 123 3.65 -13.26 -4.05
CA LEU A 123 2.68 -13.21 -5.14
C LEU A 123 3.32 -13.15 -6.54
N ARG A 124 4.56 -12.63 -6.63
CA ARG A 124 5.25 -12.40 -7.90
C ARG A 124 4.35 -11.67 -8.90
N PRO A 125 3.83 -10.46 -8.57
CA PRO A 125 2.94 -9.72 -9.46
C PRO A 125 3.67 -9.27 -10.72
N ASP A 126 2.95 -9.14 -11.84
CA ASP A 126 3.50 -8.58 -13.08
C ASP A 126 3.69 -7.06 -12.97
N TYR A 127 2.84 -6.39 -12.20
CA TYR A 127 2.91 -4.96 -11.95
C TYR A 127 2.66 -4.62 -10.47
N ILE A 128 3.33 -3.59 -10.01
CA ILE A 128 3.14 -3.01 -8.68
C ILE A 128 2.74 -1.56 -8.87
N GLN A 129 1.61 -1.16 -8.31
CA GLN A 129 1.10 0.20 -8.33
C GLN A 129 0.93 0.70 -6.89
N ILE A 130 1.56 1.82 -6.58
CA ILE A 130 1.50 2.44 -5.25
C ILE A 130 0.84 3.82 -5.41
N GLU A 131 -0.25 4.02 -4.68
CA GLU A 131 -0.88 5.33 -4.53
C GLU A 131 -0.47 5.91 -3.17
N ASN A 132 -0.03 7.16 -3.17
CA ASN A 132 0.28 7.89 -1.95
C ASN A 132 0.39 9.40 -2.21
N VAL A 133 0.50 10.18 -1.13
CA VAL A 133 0.76 11.62 -1.21
C VAL A 133 2.17 11.91 -1.75
N LYS A 134 2.36 13.10 -2.33
CA LYS A 134 3.64 13.52 -2.93
C LYS A 134 4.84 13.35 -2.00
N GLU A 135 4.64 13.56 -0.71
CA GLU A 135 5.66 13.45 0.31
C GLU A 135 6.23 12.03 0.47
N PHE A 136 5.49 11.02 0.01
CA PHE A 136 5.96 9.63 -0.03
C PHE A 136 7.23 9.47 -0.89
N MET A 137 7.47 10.34 -1.86
CA MET A 137 8.71 10.35 -2.66
C MET A 137 9.98 10.58 -1.82
N THR A 138 9.83 10.98 -0.55
CA THR A 138 10.93 11.08 0.41
C THR A 138 11.07 9.84 1.31
N TRP A 139 10.27 8.79 1.04
CA TRP A 139 10.35 7.54 1.78
C TRP A 139 11.68 6.84 1.52
N GLY A 140 12.25 6.25 2.56
CA GLY A 140 13.52 5.51 2.49
C GLY A 140 14.16 5.38 3.86
N PRO A 141 15.37 4.81 3.94
CA PRO A 141 16.10 4.65 5.18
C PRO A 141 16.25 5.98 5.92
N LEU A 142 16.05 5.94 7.23
CA LEU A 142 16.23 7.11 8.09
C LEU A 142 17.71 7.21 8.50
N ALA A 143 18.31 8.37 8.29
CA ALA A 143 19.61 8.69 8.85
C ALA A 143 19.44 9.41 10.19
N VAL A 144 20.24 9.00 11.18
CA VAL A 144 20.32 9.71 12.46
C VAL A 144 20.95 11.07 12.23
N LYS A 145 20.22 12.15 12.53
CA LYS A 145 20.79 13.48 12.57
C LYS A 145 21.50 13.65 13.91
N VAL A 146 22.82 13.64 13.91
CA VAL A 146 23.60 14.09 15.07
C VAL A 146 23.34 15.58 15.25
N VAL A 147 22.63 15.94 16.30
CA VAL A 147 22.49 17.34 16.73
C VAL A 147 23.61 17.55 17.74
N GLU A 148 24.60 18.40 17.41
CA GLU A 148 25.57 18.87 18.40
C GLU A 148 24.78 19.55 19.55
N ALA A 149 24.89 18.98 20.74
CA ALA A 149 24.30 19.58 21.92
C ALA A 149 25.10 20.87 22.22
N SER A 150 24.50 22.04 21.96
CA SER A 150 25.01 23.27 22.52
C SER A 150 24.98 23.14 24.04
N HIS A 151 26.13 23.30 24.69
CA HIS A 151 26.31 23.18 26.11
C HIS A 151 25.35 24.12 26.86
N GLY A 152 24.36 23.57 27.51
CA GLY A 152 23.43 24.30 28.37
C GLY A 152 22.46 23.34 29.04
N HIS A 153 22.74 23.06 30.31
CA HIS A 153 21.88 22.43 31.33
C HIS A 153 20.64 21.60 30.88
N GLY A 154 20.76 20.28 30.95
CA GLY A 154 19.71 19.38 31.45
C GLY A 154 18.40 19.27 30.68
N ALA A 155 18.30 19.62 29.41
CA ALA A 155 17.09 19.44 28.62
C ALA A 155 17.23 18.18 27.74
N TYR A 156 16.36 17.22 27.96
CA TYR A 156 16.14 16.05 27.09
C TYR A 156 15.84 16.56 25.67
N CYS A 157 16.78 16.40 24.75
CA CYS A 157 16.59 16.78 23.35
C CYS A 157 16.00 15.57 22.60
N PRO A 158 14.72 15.60 22.16
CA PRO A 158 14.19 14.50 21.39
C PRO A 158 14.94 14.40 20.07
N LEU A 159 15.44 13.19 19.74
CA LEU A 159 16.09 12.87 18.49
C LEU A 159 15.18 13.26 17.32
N LYS A 160 15.54 14.31 16.59
CA LYS A 160 14.87 14.66 15.34
C LYS A 160 15.46 13.78 14.23
N ILE A 161 14.69 12.78 13.81
CA ILE A 161 15.04 11.95 12.66
C ILE A 161 14.74 12.74 11.39
N LYS A 162 15.73 12.93 10.53
CA LYS A 162 15.58 13.58 9.23
C LYS A 162 15.85 12.59 8.11
N THR A 163 14.95 12.50 7.14
CA THR A 163 15.20 11.71 5.91
C THR A 163 16.28 12.40 5.10
N VAL A 164 17.31 11.66 4.72
CA VAL A 164 18.31 12.14 3.77
C VAL A 164 17.73 11.89 2.38
N GLY A 165 17.17 12.94 1.76
CA GLY A 165 16.79 12.88 0.36
C GLY A 165 18.04 12.73 -0.51
N GLN A 166 17.95 11.91 -1.57
CA GLN A 166 18.98 11.83 -2.59
C GLN A 166 19.27 13.23 -3.13
N GLY A 167 20.55 13.61 -3.14
CA GLY A 167 20.98 14.92 -3.60
C GLY A 167 20.48 15.19 -5.03
N LYS A 168 20.02 16.41 -5.27
CA LYS A 168 19.74 16.90 -6.62
C LYS A 168 21.02 16.80 -7.44
N HIS A 169 21.07 15.89 -8.39
CA HIS A 169 22.06 15.98 -9.46
C HIS A 169 21.77 17.27 -10.23
N LYS A 170 22.56 18.31 -9.97
CA LYS A 170 22.67 19.44 -10.90
C LYS A 170 23.36 18.92 -12.17
N ARG A 171 22.66 18.96 -13.27
CA ARG A 171 23.27 19.02 -14.60
C ARG A 171 23.75 20.44 -14.85
#